data_0058de1442da6fb8267bd477094a897d
#
_entry.id   0058de1442da6fb8267bd477094a897d
#
_cell.length_a   1.000
_cell.length_b   1.000
_cell.length_c   1.000
_cell.angle_alpha   90.00
_cell.angle_beta   90.00
_cell.angle_gamma   90.00
#
_symmetry.space_group_name_H-M   'P 1'
#
loop_
_entity.id
_entity.type
_entity.pdbx_description
1 polymer ?
#
loop_
_entity_poly.entity_id
_entity_poly.type
_entity_poly.pdbx_seq_one_letter_code
_entity_poly.pdbx_strand_id
1 'polypeptide(L)'
;MNPYEQYMHELAQQMRSELTDNGFTSLESSEDVSNYMNNVKDDETTFVVINSTCGCAAGLARPAAVAVADQNDKKPTHKVTVFAGQDKEATQTMRDYIQQVPSSPSYALFKGTELKHFIP
;
A
#
# COMPACT_ATOMS: atom_id res chain seq x y z
N MET A 1 -17.55 18.71 -3.53
CA MET A 1 -16.12 18.60 -3.90
C MET A 1 -15.82 19.69 -4.92
N ASN A 2 -14.79 20.50 -4.69
CA ASN A 2 -14.40 21.55 -5.65
C ASN A 2 -13.63 20.92 -6.83
N PRO A 3 -13.41 21.68 -7.92
CA PRO A 3 -12.75 21.12 -9.11
C PRO A 3 -11.34 20.57 -8.85
N TYR A 4 -10.58 21.19 -7.94
CA TYR A 4 -9.24 20.68 -7.58
C TYR A 4 -9.33 19.35 -6.84
N GLU A 5 -10.23 19.25 -5.87
CA GLU A 5 -10.42 18.01 -5.11
C GLU A 5 -10.90 16.88 -6.02
N GLN A 6 -11.80 17.19 -6.95
CA GLN A 6 -12.28 16.21 -7.93
C GLN A 6 -11.14 15.72 -8.81
N TYR A 7 -10.30 16.64 -9.32
CA TYR A 7 -9.14 16.29 -10.11
C TYR A 7 -8.19 15.37 -9.34
N MET A 8 -7.89 15.71 -8.10
CA MET A 8 -7.00 14.90 -7.26
C MET A 8 -7.60 13.53 -6.97
N HIS A 9 -8.91 13.46 -6.77
CA HIS A 9 -9.59 12.19 -6.55
C HIS A 9 -9.47 11.29 -7.79
N GLU A 10 -9.73 11.82 -8.97
CA GLU A 10 -9.63 11.07 -10.22
C GLU A 10 -8.19 10.62 -10.49
N LEU A 11 -7.21 11.50 -10.24
CA LEU A 11 -5.80 11.16 -10.38
C LEU A 11 -5.40 10.04 -9.43
N ALA A 12 -5.87 10.10 -8.19
CA ALA A 12 -5.61 9.05 -7.20
C ALA A 12 -6.21 7.71 -7.64
N GLN A 13 -7.39 7.71 -8.23
CA GLN A 13 -8.01 6.48 -8.73
C GLN A 13 -7.18 5.86 -9.86
N GLN A 14 -6.63 6.67 -10.76
CA GLN A 14 -5.75 6.16 -11.81
C GLN A 14 -4.48 5.55 -11.23
N MET A 15 -3.88 6.22 -10.26
CA MET A 15 -2.66 5.73 -9.60
C MET A 15 -2.92 4.48 -8.78
N ARG A 16 -4.09 4.40 -8.15
CA ARG A 16 -4.52 3.21 -7.40
C ARG A 16 -4.68 2.01 -8.33
N SER A 17 -5.27 2.22 -9.50
CA SER A 17 -5.51 1.13 -10.45
C SER A 17 -4.21 0.57 -11.03
N GLU A 18 -3.11 1.32 -11.04
CA GLU A 18 -1.81 0.78 -11.43
C GLU A 18 -1.40 -0.42 -10.56
N LEU A 19 -1.84 -0.42 -9.30
CA LEU A 19 -1.58 -1.52 -8.38
C LEU A 19 -2.73 -2.53 -8.38
N THR A 20 -3.99 -2.07 -8.29
CA THR A 20 -5.12 -2.99 -8.21
C THR A 20 -5.30 -3.82 -9.47
N ASP A 21 -4.98 -3.27 -10.65
CA ASP A 21 -5.01 -4.02 -11.91
C ASP A 21 -3.93 -5.11 -11.94
N ASN A 22 -2.96 -5.05 -11.06
CA ASN A 22 -1.86 -6.02 -10.96
C ASN A 22 -1.96 -6.87 -9.68
N GLY A 23 -3.17 -7.04 -9.15
CA GLY A 23 -3.44 -7.97 -8.08
C GLY A 23 -3.29 -7.42 -6.65
N PHE A 24 -3.05 -6.13 -6.49
CA PHE A 24 -3.01 -5.51 -5.16
C PHE A 24 -4.44 -5.24 -4.69
N THR A 25 -4.68 -5.50 -3.41
CA THR A 25 -5.95 -5.15 -2.76
C THR A 25 -5.82 -3.78 -2.11
N SER A 26 -6.71 -2.86 -2.46
CA SER A 26 -6.72 -1.51 -1.88
C SER A 26 -7.46 -1.51 -0.55
N LEU A 27 -6.77 -1.12 0.53
CA LEU A 27 -7.34 -0.98 1.86
C LEU A 27 -7.61 0.51 2.07
N GLU A 28 -8.88 0.90 2.09
CA GLU A 28 -9.27 2.31 1.97
C GLU A 28 -9.82 2.91 3.25
N SER A 29 -9.98 2.12 4.30
CA SER A 29 -10.43 2.58 5.61
C SER A 29 -9.60 1.95 6.71
N SER A 30 -9.66 2.56 7.90
CA SER A 30 -9.05 1.99 9.10
C SER A 30 -9.61 0.58 9.38
N GLU A 31 -10.91 0.40 9.18
CA GLU A 31 -11.57 -0.89 9.36
C GLU A 31 -11.04 -1.93 8.37
N ASP A 32 -10.84 -1.56 7.10
CA ASP A 32 -10.27 -2.46 6.10
C ASP A 32 -8.91 -2.97 6.53
N VAL A 33 -8.05 -2.09 7.02
CA VAL A 33 -6.72 -2.46 7.49
C VAL A 33 -6.81 -3.38 8.70
N SER A 34 -7.62 -3.02 9.68
CA SER A 34 -7.78 -3.82 10.90
C SER A 34 -8.35 -5.20 10.61
N ASN A 35 -9.36 -5.29 9.76
CA ASN A 35 -9.95 -6.57 9.36
C ASN A 35 -8.93 -7.43 8.63
N TYR A 36 -8.14 -6.84 7.75
CA TYR A 36 -7.09 -7.57 7.05
C TYR A 36 -6.07 -8.15 8.04
N MET A 37 -5.53 -7.31 8.91
CA MET A 37 -4.49 -7.72 9.86
C MET A 37 -5.00 -8.71 10.90
N ASN A 38 -6.29 -8.65 11.26
CA ASN A 38 -6.88 -9.60 12.20
C ASN A 38 -7.14 -10.97 11.57
N ASN A 39 -7.18 -11.06 10.25
CA ASN A 39 -7.52 -12.30 9.54
C ASN A 39 -6.34 -12.93 8.80
N VAL A 40 -5.22 -12.24 8.65
CA VAL A 40 -4.03 -12.80 8.02
C VAL A 40 -3.42 -13.86 8.94
N LYS A 41 -3.00 -14.99 8.36
CA LYS A 41 -2.40 -16.08 9.14
C LYS A 41 -0.93 -15.83 9.43
N ASP A 42 -0.44 -16.41 10.52
CA ASP A 42 0.94 -16.17 11.00
C ASP A 42 2.02 -16.60 10.00
N ASP A 43 1.72 -17.56 9.14
CA ASP A 43 2.67 -18.04 8.12
C ASP A 43 2.50 -17.37 6.76
N GLU A 44 1.52 -16.50 6.61
CA GLU A 44 1.28 -15.76 5.36
C GLU A 44 2.11 -14.49 5.32
N THR A 45 2.64 -14.18 4.13
CA THR A 45 3.40 -12.95 3.92
C THR A 45 2.55 -11.92 3.17
N THR A 46 2.72 -10.65 3.53
CA THR A 46 2.01 -9.55 2.91
C THR A 46 2.99 -8.49 2.45
N PHE A 47 2.94 -8.15 1.16
CA PHE A 47 3.68 -7.03 0.62
C PHE A 47 2.76 -5.81 0.60
N VAL A 48 3.16 -4.77 1.31
CA VAL A 48 2.38 -3.54 1.47
C VAL A 48 3.07 -2.42 0.70
N VAL A 49 2.31 -1.72 -0.14
CA VAL A 49 2.77 -0.50 -0.80
C VAL A 49 1.98 0.67 -0.24
N ILE A 50 2.69 1.63 0.36
CA ILE A 50 2.09 2.91 0.73
C ILE A 50 2.24 3.81 -0.50
N ASN A 51 1.16 3.95 -1.26
CA ASN A 51 1.11 4.72 -2.50
C ASN A 51 1.00 6.21 -2.21
N SER A 52 1.33 7.03 -3.21
CA SER A 52 1.33 8.47 -3.04
C SER A 52 1.14 9.15 -4.39
N THR A 53 0.65 10.39 -4.37
CA THR A 53 0.61 11.26 -5.55
C THR A 53 1.89 12.09 -5.69
N CYS A 54 2.88 11.92 -4.81
CA CYS A 54 4.10 12.73 -4.77
C CYS A 54 5.02 12.46 -5.96
N GLY A 55 4.89 13.25 -7.00
CA GLY A 55 5.86 13.44 -8.07
C GLY A 55 6.48 12.18 -8.69
N CYS A 56 7.75 12.34 -9.10
CA CYS A 56 8.48 11.28 -9.82
C CYS A 56 8.74 10.04 -8.98
N ALA A 57 8.94 10.20 -7.68
CA ALA A 57 9.24 9.07 -6.80
C ALA A 57 8.08 8.08 -6.76
N ALA A 58 6.85 8.58 -6.63
CA ALA A 58 5.67 7.72 -6.61
C ALA A 58 5.45 7.06 -7.98
N GLY A 59 5.69 7.80 -9.07
CA GLY A 59 5.56 7.27 -10.43
C GLY A 59 6.50 6.12 -10.73
N LEU A 60 7.68 6.10 -10.10
CA LEU A 60 8.64 5.01 -10.23
C LEU A 60 8.36 3.87 -9.25
N ALA A 61 7.83 4.20 -8.07
CA ALA A 61 7.58 3.21 -7.02
C ALA A 61 6.51 2.19 -7.41
N ARG A 62 5.44 2.62 -8.09
CA ARG A 62 4.35 1.72 -8.46
C ARG A 62 4.78 0.64 -9.46
N PRO A 63 5.41 0.99 -10.61
CA PRO A 63 5.90 -0.06 -11.52
C PRO A 63 6.95 -0.97 -10.87
N ALA A 64 7.83 -0.42 -10.04
CA ALA A 64 8.83 -1.21 -9.33
C ALA A 64 8.17 -2.21 -8.38
N ALA A 65 7.13 -1.80 -7.65
CA ALA A 65 6.40 -2.67 -6.74
C ALA A 65 5.75 -3.83 -7.49
N VAL A 66 5.11 -3.55 -8.62
CA VAL A 66 4.49 -4.59 -9.47
C VAL A 66 5.56 -5.56 -9.95
N ALA A 67 6.68 -5.06 -10.45
CA ALA A 67 7.76 -5.89 -10.95
C ALA A 67 8.34 -6.80 -9.85
N VAL A 68 8.60 -6.25 -8.69
CA VAL A 68 9.15 -7.03 -7.56
C VAL A 68 8.17 -8.12 -7.14
N ALA A 69 6.88 -7.80 -7.02
CA ALA A 69 5.87 -8.75 -6.59
C ALA A 69 5.69 -9.89 -7.59
N ASP A 70 5.78 -9.59 -8.90
CA ASP A 70 5.53 -10.58 -9.95
C ASP A 70 6.76 -11.40 -10.34
N GLN A 71 7.97 -10.82 -10.24
CA GLN A 71 9.20 -11.42 -10.76
C GLN A 71 10.06 -12.10 -9.69
N ASN A 72 9.71 -11.93 -8.42
CA ASN A 72 10.46 -12.56 -7.34
C ASN A 72 10.11 -14.06 -7.29
N ASP A 73 11.13 -14.91 -7.12
CA ASP A 73 10.94 -16.37 -6.98
C ASP A 73 10.08 -16.72 -5.78
N LYS A 74 10.18 -15.94 -4.71
CA LYS A 74 9.36 -16.09 -3.51
C LYS A 74 8.30 -14.99 -3.48
N LYS A 75 7.18 -15.25 -4.13
CA LYS A 75 6.08 -14.28 -4.17
C LYS A 75 5.40 -14.17 -2.81
N PRO A 76 4.97 -12.95 -2.41
CA PRO A 76 4.19 -12.79 -1.20
C PRO A 76 2.84 -13.50 -1.33
N THR A 77 2.30 -13.97 -0.21
CA THR A 77 0.97 -14.58 -0.19
C THR A 77 -0.09 -13.55 -0.59
N HIS A 78 0.05 -12.33 -0.09
CA HIS A 78 -0.89 -11.23 -0.34
C HIS A 78 -0.15 -9.96 -0.75
N LYS A 79 -0.83 -9.13 -1.53
CA LYS A 79 -0.35 -7.81 -1.94
C LYS A 79 -1.44 -6.80 -1.62
N VAL A 80 -1.13 -5.82 -0.78
CA VAL A 80 -2.10 -4.79 -0.37
C VAL A 80 -1.49 -3.41 -0.54
N THR A 81 -2.34 -2.40 -0.63
CA THR A 81 -1.89 -1.01 -0.73
C THR A 81 -2.81 -0.10 0.08
N VAL A 82 -2.23 0.93 0.66
CA VAL A 82 -2.94 2.07 1.23
C VAL A 82 -2.45 3.33 0.52
N PHE A 83 -3.30 4.35 0.42
CA PHE A 83 -2.99 5.55 -0.35
C PHE A 83 -2.81 6.74 0.58
N ALA A 84 -1.56 7.12 0.82
CA ALA A 84 -1.23 8.28 1.65
C ALA A 84 -1.80 9.55 1.04
N GLY A 85 -2.44 10.37 1.88
CA GLY A 85 -3.04 11.62 1.44
C GLY A 85 -4.49 11.50 0.97
N GLN A 86 -4.90 10.34 0.46
CA GLN A 86 -6.27 10.10 0.02
C GLN A 86 -7.05 9.28 1.06
N ASP A 87 -6.46 8.21 1.56
CA ASP A 87 -7.07 7.33 2.56
C ASP A 87 -6.27 7.47 3.86
N LYS A 88 -6.41 8.63 4.50
CA LYS A 88 -5.56 9.02 5.64
C LYS A 88 -5.68 8.08 6.82
N GLU A 89 -6.90 7.64 7.14
CA GLU A 89 -7.13 6.76 8.28
C GLU A 89 -6.56 5.36 8.03
N ALA A 90 -6.76 4.82 6.83
CA ALA A 90 -6.18 3.53 6.44
C ALA A 90 -4.66 3.60 6.51
N THR A 91 -4.07 4.66 5.98
CA THR A 91 -2.62 4.86 5.98
C THR A 91 -2.08 4.93 7.40
N GLN A 92 -2.74 5.68 8.28
CA GLN A 92 -2.32 5.81 9.67
C GLN A 92 -2.40 4.48 10.40
N THR A 93 -3.48 3.73 10.20
CA THR A 93 -3.64 2.41 10.83
C THR A 93 -2.56 1.46 10.35
N MET A 94 -2.25 1.45 9.05
CA MET A 94 -1.17 0.63 8.53
C MET A 94 0.18 1.03 9.11
N ARG A 95 0.44 2.34 9.25
CA ARG A 95 1.69 2.85 9.84
C ARG A 95 1.83 2.45 11.31
N ASP A 96 0.71 2.30 12.03
CA ASP A 96 0.75 1.82 13.41
C ASP A 96 1.27 0.39 13.49
N TYR A 97 0.99 -0.44 12.50
CA TYR A 97 1.57 -1.79 12.40
C TYR A 97 3.03 -1.76 11.97
N ILE A 98 3.41 -0.82 11.11
CA ILE A 98 4.78 -0.70 10.59
C ILE A 98 5.74 -0.16 11.65
N GLN A 99 5.34 0.87 12.40
CA GLN A 99 6.13 1.47 13.48
C GLN A 99 7.51 1.99 13.03
N GLN A 100 7.58 2.54 11.84
CA GLN A 100 8.77 3.17 11.29
C GLN A 100 8.48 4.65 11.02
N VAL A 101 9.53 5.43 10.72
CA VAL A 101 9.36 6.84 10.35
C VAL A 101 8.46 6.92 9.11
N PRO A 102 7.34 7.69 9.17
CA PRO A 102 6.44 7.77 8.04
C PRO A 102 7.12 8.29 6.78
N SER A 103 6.89 7.59 5.68
CA SER A 103 7.34 8.03 4.36
C SER A 103 6.34 7.55 3.30
N SER A 104 6.27 8.23 2.19
CA SER A 104 5.46 7.83 1.05
C SER A 104 6.08 8.34 -0.24
N PRO A 105 6.25 7.49 -1.26
CA PRO A 105 5.90 6.07 -1.24
C PRO A 105 6.85 5.26 -0.36
N SER A 106 6.38 4.12 0.11
CA SER A 106 7.22 3.19 0.88
C SER A 106 6.69 1.77 0.74
N TYR A 107 7.53 0.79 1.09
CA TYR A 107 7.19 -0.63 1.01
C TYR A 107 7.41 -1.30 2.36
N ALA A 108 6.55 -2.25 2.68
CA ALA A 108 6.71 -3.07 3.88
C ALA A 108 6.43 -4.52 3.56
N LEU A 109 7.15 -5.43 4.21
CA LEU A 109 6.89 -6.85 4.13
C LEU A 109 6.59 -7.38 5.52
N PHE A 110 5.42 -8.00 5.66
CA PHE A 110 4.98 -8.62 6.90
C PHE A 110 4.95 -10.14 6.78
N LYS A 111 5.16 -10.82 7.89
CA LYS A 111 4.79 -12.23 8.06
C LYS A 111 3.77 -12.26 9.19
N GLY A 112 2.53 -12.61 8.87
CA GLY A 112 1.41 -12.38 9.78
C GLY A 112 1.29 -10.89 10.05
N THR A 113 1.34 -10.49 11.31
CA THR A 113 1.34 -9.08 11.70
C THR A 113 2.71 -8.55 12.08
N GLU A 114 3.77 -9.35 11.90
CA GLU A 114 5.13 -8.96 12.24
C GLU A 114 5.85 -8.36 11.04
N LEU A 115 6.36 -7.14 11.23
CA LEU A 115 7.13 -6.47 10.18
C LEU A 115 8.49 -7.16 10.01
N LYS A 116 8.80 -7.60 8.80
CA LYS A 116 10.06 -8.25 8.47
C LYS A 116 11.02 -7.35 7.73
N HIS A 117 10.51 -6.41 6.94
CA HIS A 117 11.35 -5.51 6.16
C HIS A 117 10.58 -4.25 5.82
N PHE A 118 11.27 -3.11 5.77
CA PHE A 118 10.68 -1.82 5.41
C PHE A 118 11.66 -1.03 4.55
N ILE A 119 11.15 -0.48 3.44
CA ILE A 119 11.92 0.38 2.52
C ILE A 119 11.23 1.74 2.47
N PRO A 120 11.82 2.77 3.06
CA PRO A 120 11.26 4.12 3.04
C PRO A 120 11.31 4.77 1.67
#